data_2461d0d080701df06c54b5b8c81f4944
#
_entry.id   2461d0d080701df06c54b5b8c81f4944
#
_cell.length_a   1.000
_cell.length_b   1.000
_cell.length_c   1.000
_cell.angle_alpha   90.00
_cell.angle_beta   90.00
_cell.angle_gamma   90.00
#
_symmetry.space_group_name_H-M   'P 1'
#
loop_
_entity.id
_entity.type
_entity.pdbx_description
1 polymer ?
#
loop_
_entity_poly.entity_id
_entity_poly.type
_entity_poly.pdbx_seq_one_letter_code
_entity_poly.pdbx_strand_id
1 'polypeptide(L)'
;MWILFALTSAIILASRKVQEKKLVSSIGGAMGWMIRVGSVVVAWIIWFSFSRSFDGIHSPALWGVLLYSFFAYPVLIVLYYKAMLHLPLSLFGMLAPIVPVSALVATWGIFDTVPSLWWFFWIACIAVAVVVLMWKHEEKEIAYSSLICAILSYMIMWFGGVLDKVAMEHVTPDFYALLNQSIALVSLFLFSFFIFDGPKLGFYKKNIKLLSWIGATQWLWYVLIMSSIAIAPNPGYVVALSNTHAIIITLYGTLILWEKFTKRKIFVFFFMILALISFAFA
;
A
#
# COMPACT_ATOMS: atom_id res chain seq x y z
N MET A 1 -17.27 7.70 10.94
CA MET A 1 -17.29 7.53 9.46
C MET A 1 -15.94 7.13 8.90
N TRP A 2 -14.81 7.80 9.25
CA TRP A 2 -13.47 7.44 8.75
C TRP A 2 -13.05 5.98 9.06
N ILE A 3 -13.40 5.44 10.24
CA ILE A 3 -13.14 4.04 10.61
C ILE A 3 -13.80 3.07 9.62
N LEU A 4 -15.05 3.33 9.24
CA LEU A 4 -15.77 2.48 8.29
C LEU A 4 -15.08 2.51 6.92
N PHE A 5 -14.66 3.69 6.46
CA PHE A 5 -13.93 3.84 5.21
C PHE A 5 -12.58 3.10 5.25
N ALA A 6 -11.83 3.23 6.36
CA ALA A 6 -10.56 2.53 6.53
C ALA A 6 -10.72 1.01 6.52
N LEU A 7 -11.70 0.46 7.24
CA LEU A 7 -11.96 -0.99 7.27
C LEU A 7 -12.46 -1.52 5.93
N THR A 8 -13.35 -0.79 5.25
CA THR A 8 -13.81 -1.18 3.91
C THR A 8 -12.66 -1.14 2.92
N SER A 9 -11.79 -0.13 3.00
CA SER A 9 -10.58 -0.06 2.18
C SER A 9 -9.65 -1.26 2.42
N ALA A 10 -9.54 -1.74 3.65
CA ALA A 10 -8.73 -2.91 3.97
C ALA A 10 -9.22 -4.19 3.28
N ILE A 11 -10.54 -4.41 3.25
CA ILE A 11 -11.15 -5.57 2.57
C ILE A 11 -10.88 -5.51 1.06
N ILE A 12 -11.07 -4.33 0.46
CA ILE A 12 -10.83 -4.12 -0.97
C ILE A 12 -9.35 -4.32 -1.30
N LEU A 13 -8.44 -3.79 -0.47
CA LEU A 13 -7.01 -3.95 -0.62
C LEU A 13 -6.59 -5.42 -0.53
N ALA A 14 -7.15 -6.19 0.39
CA ALA A 14 -6.89 -7.62 0.51
C ALA A 14 -7.29 -8.38 -0.76
N SER A 15 -8.51 -8.17 -1.25
CA SER A 15 -9.00 -8.78 -2.49
C SER A 15 -8.09 -8.44 -3.69
N ARG A 16 -7.69 -7.17 -3.79
CA ARG A 16 -6.79 -6.72 -4.84
C ARG A 16 -5.41 -7.39 -4.77
N LYS A 17 -4.78 -7.46 -3.60
CA LYS A 17 -3.43 -8.07 -3.45
C LYS A 17 -3.42 -9.55 -3.86
N VAL A 18 -4.50 -10.26 -3.63
CA VAL A 18 -4.66 -11.64 -4.12
C VAL A 18 -4.62 -11.69 -5.66
N GLN A 19 -5.32 -10.78 -6.32
CA GLN A 19 -5.34 -10.70 -7.78
C GLN A 19 -3.99 -10.22 -8.34
N GLU A 20 -3.34 -9.28 -7.67
CA GLU A 20 -2.01 -8.80 -8.02
C GLU A 20 -0.97 -9.93 -7.97
N LYS A 21 -1.03 -10.81 -6.98
CA LYS A 21 -0.12 -11.98 -6.89
C LYS A 21 -0.25 -12.87 -8.12
N LYS A 22 -1.48 -13.13 -8.58
CA LYS A 22 -1.73 -13.91 -9.81
C LYS A 22 -1.17 -13.21 -11.05
N LEU A 23 -1.30 -11.88 -11.10
CA LEU A 23 -0.86 -11.08 -12.23
C LEU A 23 0.67 -11.01 -12.32
N VAL A 24 1.34 -10.76 -11.19
CA VAL A 24 2.81 -10.64 -11.11
C VAL A 24 3.51 -11.88 -11.63
N SER A 25 2.97 -13.06 -11.33
CA SER A 25 3.53 -14.33 -11.82
C SER A 25 3.43 -14.50 -13.34
N SER A 26 2.56 -13.75 -14.00
CA SER A 26 2.26 -13.91 -15.43
C SER A 26 2.80 -12.82 -16.35
N ILE A 27 3.05 -11.58 -15.86
CA ILE A 27 3.37 -10.44 -16.74
C ILE A 27 4.65 -9.67 -16.37
N GLY A 28 5.15 -9.86 -15.14
CA GLY A 28 6.06 -8.87 -14.60
C GLY A 28 5.33 -7.58 -14.17
N GLY A 29 5.72 -7.08 -13.01
CA GLY A 29 4.88 -6.16 -12.23
C GLY A 29 4.59 -4.79 -12.79
N ALA A 30 5.49 -4.18 -13.56
CA ALA A 30 5.38 -2.77 -13.94
C ALA A 30 4.18 -2.46 -14.81
N MET A 31 3.90 -3.36 -15.73
CA MET A 31 2.86 -3.13 -16.72
C MET A 31 1.45 -3.27 -16.14
N GLY A 32 1.25 -4.22 -15.23
CA GLY A 32 0.00 -4.32 -14.48
C GLY A 32 -0.29 -3.04 -13.68
N TRP A 33 0.75 -2.41 -13.17
CA TRP A 33 0.65 -1.13 -12.48
C TRP A 33 0.26 0.01 -13.41
N MET A 34 0.88 0.15 -14.57
CA MET A 34 0.55 1.21 -15.52
C MET A 34 -0.91 1.15 -15.94
N ILE A 35 -1.45 -0.03 -16.22
CA ILE A 35 -2.87 -0.19 -16.55
C ILE A 35 -3.75 0.13 -15.36
N ARG A 36 -3.38 -0.32 -14.17
CA ARG A 36 -4.10 -0.01 -12.94
C ARG A 36 -4.16 1.49 -12.71
N VAL A 37 -3.03 2.17 -12.76
CA VAL A 37 -2.98 3.63 -12.58
C VAL A 37 -3.71 4.34 -13.72
N GLY A 38 -3.57 3.89 -14.97
CA GLY A 38 -4.33 4.44 -16.09
C GLY A 38 -5.84 4.31 -15.93
N SER A 39 -6.35 3.17 -15.43
CA SER A 39 -7.78 3.02 -15.17
C SER A 39 -8.27 3.94 -14.03
N VAL A 40 -7.41 4.17 -13.02
CA VAL A 40 -7.70 5.14 -11.95
C VAL A 40 -7.74 6.57 -12.48
N VAL A 41 -6.77 6.96 -13.31
CA VAL A 41 -6.76 8.30 -13.92
C VAL A 41 -8.02 8.54 -14.76
N VAL A 42 -8.42 7.57 -15.58
CA VAL A 42 -9.65 7.67 -16.38
C VAL A 42 -10.88 7.83 -15.48
N ALA A 43 -10.99 7.02 -14.42
CA ALA A 43 -12.10 7.12 -13.48
C ALA A 43 -12.15 8.49 -12.81
N TRP A 44 -10.98 9.06 -12.41
CA TRP A 44 -10.89 10.38 -11.80
C TRP A 44 -11.18 11.51 -12.79
N ILE A 45 -10.77 11.40 -14.06
CA ILE A 45 -11.12 12.37 -15.09
C ILE A 45 -12.64 12.43 -15.24
N ILE A 46 -13.32 11.27 -15.28
CA ILE A 46 -14.78 11.22 -15.35
C ILE A 46 -15.40 11.88 -14.12
N TRP A 47 -14.95 11.50 -12.90
CA TRP A 47 -15.46 12.08 -11.66
C TRP A 47 -15.25 13.60 -11.60
N PHE A 48 -14.05 14.04 -11.97
CA PHE A 48 -13.69 15.47 -11.92
C PHE A 48 -14.45 16.32 -12.93
N SER A 49 -14.94 15.74 -14.01
CA SER A 49 -15.83 16.44 -14.96
C SER A 49 -17.10 16.94 -14.28
N PHE A 50 -17.47 16.41 -13.11
CA PHE A 50 -18.62 16.83 -12.32
C PHE A 50 -18.27 17.72 -11.13
N SER A 51 -17.07 17.66 -10.54
CA SER A 51 -16.72 18.38 -9.30
C SER A 51 -16.03 19.73 -9.47
N ARG A 52 -15.26 19.96 -10.53
CA ARG A 52 -14.63 21.22 -10.99
C ARG A 52 -13.89 22.10 -9.98
N SER A 53 -13.37 21.60 -8.88
CA SER A 53 -12.58 22.41 -7.95
C SER A 53 -11.08 22.26 -8.22
N PHE A 54 -10.42 23.39 -8.55
CA PHE A 54 -8.96 23.50 -8.78
C PHE A 54 -8.25 24.30 -7.68
N ASP A 55 -8.93 24.52 -6.56
CA ASP A 55 -8.41 25.32 -5.47
C ASP A 55 -7.13 24.68 -4.90
N GLY A 56 -6.16 25.51 -4.55
CA GLY A 56 -4.92 25.07 -3.91
C GLY A 56 -3.80 24.55 -4.84
N ILE A 57 -4.00 24.53 -6.17
CA ILE A 57 -2.98 24.03 -7.14
C ILE A 57 -1.64 24.79 -7.07
N HIS A 58 -1.64 26.01 -6.54
CA HIS A 58 -0.43 26.84 -6.41
C HIS A 58 0.35 26.58 -5.11
N SER A 59 -0.09 25.65 -4.25
CA SER A 59 0.61 25.33 -3.01
C SER A 59 1.96 24.67 -3.27
N PRO A 60 3.09 25.24 -2.76
CA PRO A 60 4.39 24.60 -2.87
C PRO A 60 4.45 23.24 -2.16
N ALA A 61 3.69 23.06 -1.06
CA ALA A 61 3.61 21.81 -0.32
C ALA A 61 2.99 20.70 -1.18
N LEU A 62 1.93 20.99 -1.94
CA LEU A 62 1.34 20.06 -2.89
C LEU A 62 2.39 19.58 -3.91
N TRP A 63 3.11 20.52 -4.53
CA TRP A 63 4.12 20.16 -5.54
C TRP A 63 5.30 19.39 -4.96
N GLY A 64 5.70 19.68 -3.70
CA GLY A 64 6.70 18.89 -2.98
C GLY A 64 6.29 17.43 -2.80
N VAL A 65 5.03 17.20 -2.40
CA VAL A 65 4.47 15.84 -2.26
C VAL A 65 4.37 15.13 -3.61
N LEU A 66 3.94 15.83 -4.65
CA LEU A 66 3.85 15.27 -6.00
C LEU A 66 5.24 14.92 -6.57
N LEU A 67 6.26 15.72 -6.29
CA LEU A 67 7.64 15.44 -6.65
C LEU A 67 8.18 14.20 -5.92
N TYR A 68 7.91 14.08 -4.61
CA TYR A 68 8.20 12.85 -3.89
C TYR A 68 7.55 11.64 -4.56
N SER A 69 6.25 11.72 -4.86
CA SER A 69 5.51 10.65 -5.52
C SER A 69 6.12 10.26 -6.86
N PHE A 70 6.56 11.24 -7.66
CA PHE A 70 7.19 11.01 -8.94
C PHE A 70 8.42 10.08 -8.85
N PHE A 71 9.27 10.26 -7.85
CA PHE A 71 10.45 9.41 -7.66
C PHE A 71 10.17 8.15 -6.83
N ALA A 72 9.29 8.25 -5.84
CA ALA A 72 9.00 7.14 -4.94
C ALA A 72 8.22 6.01 -5.62
N TYR A 73 7.27 6.31 -6.51
CA TYR A 73 6.46 5.30 -7.17
C TYR A 73 7.26 4.27 -7.97
N PRO A 74 8.20 4.61 -8.85
CA PRO A 74 9.00 3.63 -9.58
C PRO A 74 9.79 2.71 -8.64
N VAL A 75 10.43 3.30 -7.63
CA VAL A 75 11.20 2.54 -6.63
C VAL A 75 10.29 1.60 -5.85
N LEU A 76 9.17 2.11 -5.36
CA LEU A 76 8.15 1.33 -4.67
C LEU A 76 7.71 0.12 -5.50
N ILE A 77 7.41 0.33 -6.77
CA ILE A 77 6.92 -0.71 -7.66
C ILE A 77 7.95 -1.83 -7.85
N VAL A 78 9.20 -1.46 -8.12
CA VAL A 78 10.29 -2.43 -8.28
C VAL A 78 10.44 -3.28 -7.02
N LEU A 79 10.51 -2.65 -5.86
CA LEU A 79 10.68 -3.33 -4.58
C LEU A 79 9.47 -4.22 -4.25
N TYR A 80 8.27 -3.66 -4.40
CA TYR A 80 7.01 -4.34 -4.10
C TYR A 80 6.82 -5.61 -4.95
N TYR A 81 7.03 -5.49 -6.26
CA TYR A 81 6.85 -6.65 -7.14
C TYR A 81 7.95 -7.68 -7.03
N LYS A 82 9.19 -7.25 -6.80
CA LYS A 82 10.28 -8.18 -6.49
C LYS A 82 9.97 -8.99 -5.23
N ALA A 83 9.46 -8.33 -4.20
CA ALA A 83 9.02 -9.01 -2.98
C ALA A 83 7.84 -9.95 -3.25
N MET A 84 6.80 -9.45 -3.92
CA MET A 84 5.59 -10.24 -4.19
C MET A 84 5.84 -11.44 -5.11
N LEU A 85 6.82 -11.37 -6.01
CA LEU A 85 7.18 -12.49 -6.88
C LEU A 85 7.75 -13.66 -6.08
N HIS A 86 8.63 -13.37 -5.14
CA HIS A 86 9.44 -14.39 -4.44
C HIS A 86 8.93 -14.74 -3.03
N LEU A 87 8.08 -13.92 -2.41
CA LEU A 87 7.54 -14.23 -1.09
C LEU A 87 6.17 -14.91 -1.18
N PRO A 88 5.89 -15.89 -0.31
CA PRO A 88 4.53 -16.38 -0.07
C PRO A 88 3.59 -15.21 0.28
N LEU A 89 2.34 -15.28 -0.15
CA LEU A 89 1.37 -14.22 0.07
C LEU A 89 1.08 -14.01 1.57
N SER A 90 1.04 -15.09 2.34
CA SER A 90 0.90 -15.03 3.80
C SER A 90 2.05 -14.29 4.47
N LEU A 91 3.29 -14.56 4.06
CA LEU A 91 4.47 -13.89 4.61
C LEU A 91 4.49 -12.40 4.22
N PHE A 92 4.15 -12.10 2.97
CA PHE A 92 4.03 -10.72 2.50
C PHE A 92 2.97 -9.93 3.30
N GLY A 93 1.83 -10.56 3.60
CA GLY A 93 0.80 -9.97 4.48
C GLY A 93 1.31 -9.73 5.90
N MET A 94 2.05 -10.70 6.48
CA MET A 94 2.61 -10.57 7.84
C MET A 94 3.63 -9.45 8.00
N LEU A 95 4.21 -8.92 6.93
CA LEU A 95 5.12 -7.78 6.97
C LEU A 95 4.39 -6.43 6.94
N ALA A 96 3.12 -6.41 6.54
CA ALA A 96 2.35 -5.18 6.43
C ALA A 96 2.27 -4.34 7.74
N PRO A 97 2.26 -4.93 8.96
CA PRO A 97 2.30 -4.15 10.20
C PRO A 97 3.55 -3.28 10.42
N ILE A 98 4.60 -3.43 9.60
CA ILE A 98 5.74 -2.48 9.59
C ILE A 98 5.30 -1.08 9.14
N VAL A 99 4.30 -1.02 8.31
CA VAL A 99 3.72 0.19 7.74
C VAL A 99 3.35 1.24 8.79
N PRO A 100 2.54 0.92 9.81
CA PRO A 100 2.20 1.90 10.83
C PRO A 100 3.40 2.45 11.59
N VAL A 101 4.50 1.68 11.70
CA VAL A 101 5.75 2.18 12.33
C VAL A 101 6.32 3.34 11.53
N SER A 102 6.42 3.19 10.20
CA SER A 102 6.93 4.27 9.34
C SER A 102 5.97 5.46 9.28
N ALA A 103 4.65 5.20 9.27
CA ALA A 103 3.64 6.24 9.33
C ALA A 103 3.70 7.03 10.64
N LEU A 104 3.93 6.36 11.76
CA LEU A 104 4.05 7.00 13.07
C LEU A 104 5.28 7.91 13.14
N VAL A 105 6.43 7.40 12.74
CA VAL A 105 7.67 8.19 12.72
C VAL A 105 7.53 9.43 11.83
N ALA A 106 6.91 9.25 10.65
CA ALA A 106 6.64 10.35 9.73
C ALA A 106 5.64 11.36 10.30
N THR A 107 4.56 10.88 10.95
CA THR A 107 3.55 11.75 11.56
C THR A 107 4.14 12.54 12.72
N TRP A 108 4.98 11.93 13.54
CA TRP A 108 5.67 12.62 14.63
C TRP A 108 6.59 13.74 14.09
N GLY A 109 7.40 13.44 13.07
CA GLY A 109 8.32 14.42 12.50
C GLY A 109 7.65 15.55 11.71
N ILE A 110 6.45 15.34 11.14
CA ILE A 110 5.77 16.30 10.27
C ILE A 110 4.70 17.10 11.03
N PHE A 111 3.98 16.46 11.95
CA PHE A 111 2.83 17.07 12.65
C PHE A 111 3.07 17.30 14.15
N ASP A 112 4.30 17.13 14.65
CA ASP A 112 4.69 17.26 16.07
C ASP A 112 3.78 16.48 17.04
N THR A 113 3.15 15.41 16.55
CA THR A 113 2.25 14.59 17.36
C THR A 113 3.03 13.56 18.15
N VAL A 114 3.18 13.78 19.46
CA VAL A 114 3.89 12.85 20.34
C VAL A 114 3.12 11.52 20.45
N PRO A 115 3.74 10.38 20.11
CA PRO A 115 3.10 9.08 20.24
C PRO A 115 2.78 8.74 21.69
N SER A 116 1.64 8.11 21.96
CA SER A 116 1.31 7.58 23.28
C SER A 116 2.19 6.35 23.63
N LEU A 117 2.27 5.99 24.92
CA LEU A 117 2.99 4.78 25.36
C LEU A 117 2.50 3.50 24.66
N TRP A 118 1.19 3.44 24.32
CA TRP A 118 0.61 2.33 23.58
C TRP A 118 1.19 2.15 22.19
N TRP A 119 1.58 3.23 21.54
CA TRP A 119 2.27 3.20 20.26
C TRP A 119 3.64 2.54 20.34
N PHE A 120 4.42 2.85 21.38
CA PHE A 120 5.73 2.21 21.60
C PHE A 120 5.58 0.72 21.88
N PHE A 121 4.60 0.32 22.68
CA PHE A 121 4.31 -1.08 22.92
C PHE A 121 3.97 -1.81 21.61
N TRP A 122 3.13 -1.21 20.78
CA TRP A 122 2.75 -1.75 19.50
C TRP A 122 3.92 -1.87 18.51
N ILE A 123 4.78 -0.84 18.42
CA ILE A 123 6.01 -0.88 17.62
C ILE A 123 6.91 -2.03 18.11
N ALA A 124 7.06 -2.21 19.42
CA ALA A 124 7.84 -3.31 19.99
C ALA A 124 7.28 -4.68 19.58
N CYS A 125 5.96 -4.86 19.65
CA CYS A 125 5.31 -6.10 19.22
C CYS A 125 5.58 -6.40 17.73
N ILE A 126 5.52 -5.39 16.86
CA ILE A 126 5.81 -5.55 15.44
C ILE A 126 7.29 -5.85 15.22
N ALA A 127 8.20 -5.14 15.90
CA ALA A 127 9.63 -5.38 15.79
C ALA A 127 9.97 -6.83 16.19
N VAL A 128 9.42 -7.32 17.30
CA VAL A 128 9.57 -8.73 17.72
C VAL A 128 9.04 -9.67 16.65
N ALA A 129 7.85 -9.42 16.10
CA ALA A 129 7.25 -10.24 15.07
C ALA A 129 8.13 -10.32 13.81
N VAL A 130 8.69 -9.19 13.37
CA VAL A 130 9.60 -9.12 12.22
C VAL A 130 10.91 -9.87 12.51
N VAL A 131 11.51 -9.68 13.68
CA VAL A 131 12.72 -10.38 14.09
C VAL A 131 12.48 -11.90 14.09
N VAL A 132 11.35 -12.36 14.66
CA VAL A 132 11.00 -13.79 14.67
C VAL A 132 10.81 -14.33 13.25
N LEU A 133 10.23 -13.55 12.33
CA LEU A 133 10.12 -13.95 10.93
C LEU A 133 11.48 -14.05 10.24
N MET A 134 12.40 -13.14 10.56
CA MET A 134 13.75 -13.12 9.98
C MET A 134 14.69 -14.16 10.61
N TRP A 135 14.41 -14.63 11.82
CA TRP A 135 15.26 -15.55 12.57
C TRP A 135 15.14 -16.98 12.03
N LYS A 136 16.20 -17.50 11.43
CA LYS A 136 16.30 -18.87 10.85
C LYS A 136 15.12 -19.23 9.91
N HIS A 137 15.26 -18.94 8.65
CA HIS A 137 14.36 -19.45 7.62
C HIS A 137 14.49 -20.97 7.49
N GLU A 138 13.39 -21.68 7.80
CA GLU A 138 13.28 -23.14 7.52
C GLU A 138 13.01 -23.41 6.04
N GLU A 139 12.49 -22.44 5.31
CA GLU A 139 12.25 -22.53 3.88
C GLU A 139 13.50 -21.99 3.14
N LYS A 140 14.31 -22.89 2.59
CA LYS A 140 15.54 -22.59 1.83
C LYS A 140 15.34 -21.66 0.61
N GLU A 141 14.08 -21.33 0.27
CA GLU A 141 13.72 -20.60 -0.95
C GLU A 141 13.48 -19.10 -0.75
N ILE A 142 13.43 -18.60 0.49
CA ILE A 142 13.14 -17.19 0.73
C ILE A 142 14.44 -16.38 0.72
N ALA A 143 14.66 -15.64 -0.36
CA ALA A 143 15.79 -14.72 -0.45
C ALA A 143 15.61 -13.54 0.52
N TYR A 144 16.60 -13.30 1.40
CA TYR A 144 16.61 -12.12 2.30
C TYR A 144 16.41 -10.81 1.55
N SER A 145 16.91 -10.73 0.30
CA SER A 145 16.70 -9.57 -0.57
C SER A 145 15.22 -9.26 -0.82
N SER A 146 14.38 -10.29 -0.96
CA SER A 146 12.94 -10.12 -1.18
C SER A 146 12.21 -9.64 0.08
N LEU A 147 12.67 -10.09 1.25
CA LEU A 147 12.18 -9.63 2.54
C LEU A 147 12.49 -8.14 2.75
N ILE A 148 13.75 -7.75 2.50
CA ILE A 148 14.17 -6.34 2.55
C ILE A 148 13.38 -5.50 1.56
N CYS A 149 13.17 -5.99 0.33
CA CYS A 149 12.34 -5.30 -0.66
C CYS A 149 10.90 -5.09 -0.18
N ALA A 150 10.30 -6.08 0.51
CA ALA A 150 8.97 -5.93 1.09
C ALA A 150 8.93 -4.84 2.16
N ILE A 151 9.88 -4.88 3.10
CA ILE A 151 9.98 -3.89 4.19
C ILE A 151 10.13 -2.48 3.62
N LEU A 152 11.10 -2.27 2.72
CA LEU A 152 11.35 -0.97 2.11
C LEU A 152 10.14 -0.48 1.29
N SER A 153 9.47 -1.36 0.55
CA SER A 153 8.28 -0.98 -0.20
C SER A 153 7.14 -0.52 0.71
N TYR A 154 6.94 -1.19 1.83
CA TYR A 154 5.95 -0.78 2.82
C TYR A 154 6.31 0.56 3.47
N MET A 155 7.57 0.78 3.82
CA MET A 155 8.02 2.05 4.39
C MET A 155 7.80 3.22 3.43
N ILE A 156 8.19 3.09 2.16
CA ILE A 156 8.02 4.13 1.13
C ILE A 156 6.53 4.42 0.91
N MET A 157 5.72 3.37 0.79
CA MET A 157 4.28 3.52 0.51
C MET A 157 3.57 4.35 1.58
N TRP A 158 3.94 4.19 2.84
CA TRP A 158 3.24 4.81 3.94
C TRP A 158 3.84 6.12 4.43
N PHE A 159 5.10 6.34 4.18
CA PHE A 159 5.64 7.69 4.25
C PHE A 159 4.90 8.60 3.27
N GLY A 160 4.65 8.10 2.04
CA GLY A 160 3.77 8.76 1.08
C GLY A 160 2.38 9.04 1.63
N GLY A 161 1.75 8.06 2.31
CA GLY A 161 0.41 8.25 2.90
C GLY A 161 0.32 9.35 3.97
N VAL A 162 1.41 9.62 4.68
CA VAL A 162 1.48 10.77 5.61
C VAL A 162 1.63 12.09 4.83
N LEU A 163 2.45 12.09 3.79
CA LEU A 163 2.59 13.26 2.90
C LEU A 163 1.29 13.57 2.14
N ASP A 164 0.49 12.55 1.81
CA ASP A 164 -0.84 12.74 1.21
C ASP A 164 -1.73 13.63 2.10
N LYS A 165 -1.65 13.51 3.44
CA LYS A 165 -2.39 14.39 4.36
C LYS A 165 -1.95 15.84 4.23
N VAL A 166 -0.64 16.09 4.15
CA VAL A 166 -0.09 17.45 3.94
C VAL A 166 -0.62 18.07 2.65
N ALA A 167 -0.67 17.30 1.57
CA ALA A 167 -1.22 17.79 0.31
C ALA A 167 -2.73 18.10 0.42
N MET A 168 -3.50 17.25 1.10
CA MET A 168 -4.94 17.39 1.27
C MET A 168 -5.35 18.53 2.23
N GLU A 169 -4.43 19.15 2.93
CA GLU A 169 -4.68 20.43 3.64
C GLU A 169 -4.82 21.62 2.68
N HIS A 170 -4.36 21.48 1.44
CA HIS A 170 -4.33 22.54 0.45
C HIS A 170 -5.31 22.31 -0.71
N VAL A 171 -5.67 21.06 -0.99
CA VAL A 171 -6.55 20.68 -2.11
C VAL A 171 -7.57 19.65 -1.67
N THR A 172 -8.66 19.52 -2.42
CA THR A 172 -9.67 18.50 -2.14
C THR A 172 -9.10 17.09 -2.36
N PRO A 173 -9.53 16.08 -1.57
CA PRO A 173 -9.01 14.70 -1.69
C PRO A 173 -9.15 14.09 -3.07
N ASP A 174 -10.23 14.41 -3.79
CA ASP A 174 -10.51 13.95 -5.15
C ASP A 174 -9.54 14.56 -6.17
N PHE A 175 -9.29 15.87 -6.07
CA PHE A 175 -8.33 16.56 -6.94
C PHE A 175 -6.90 16.09 -6.66
N TYR A 176 -6.52 15.97 -5.38
CA TYR A 176 -5.22 15.41 -5.02
C TYR A 176 -5.02 14.00 -5.58
N ALA A 177 -6.02 13.14 -5.42
CA ALA A 177 -5.94 11.79 -5.91
C ALA A 177 -5.74 11.73 -7.44
N LEU A 178 -6.43 12.58 -8.20
CA LEU A 178 -6.24 12.71 -9.64
C LEU A 178 -4.80 13.10 -9.99
N LEU A 179 -4.28 14.15 -9.36
CA LEU A 179 -2.92 14.63 -9.62
C LEU A 179 -1.88 13.58 -9.25
N ASN A 180 -1.98 13.00 -8.06
CA ASN A 180 -1.02 12.03 -7.55
C ASN A 180 -0.99 10.76 -8.42
N GLN A 181 -2.14 10.24 -8.83
CA GLN A 181 -2.19 9.07 -9.71
C GLN A 181 -1.73 9.40 -11.14
N SER A 182 -1.98 10.61 -11.62
CA SER A 182 -1.46 11.06 -12.93
C SER A 182 0.05 11.15 -12.93
N ILE A 183 0.66 11.72 -11.90
CA ILE A 183 2.11 11.81 -11.74
C ILE A 183 2.73 10.41 -11.59
N ALA A 184 2.10 9.53 -10.82
CA ALA A 184 2.52 8.15 -10.70
C ALA A 184 2.51 7.42 -12.06
N LEU A 185 1.48 7.64 -12.89
CA LEU A 185 1.40 7.06 -14.23
C LEU A 185 2.52 7.58 -15.13
N VAL A 186 2.74 8.90 -15.18
CA VAL A 186 3.81 9.53 -15.99
C VAL A 186 5.17 9.02 -15.54
N SER A 187 5.42 9.00 -14.24
CA SER A 187 6.65 8.52 -13.64
C SER A 187 6.91 7.05 -14.03
N LEU A 188 5.96 6.16 -13.81
CA LEU A 188 6.08 4.75 -14.17
C LEU A 188 6.28 4.54 -15.67
N PHE A 189 5.61 5.33 -16.50
CA PHE A 189 5.81 5.29 -17.95
C PHE A 189 7.25 5.65 -18.31
N LEU A 190 7.76 6.76 -17.82
CA LEU A 190 9.14 7.20 -18.08
C LEU A 190 10.18 6.20 -17.58
N PHE A 191 10.01 5.71 -16.37
CA PHE A 191 10.96 4.76 -15.78
C PHE A 191 10.82 3.35 -16.37
N SER A 192 9.69 3.00 -16.99
CA SER A 192 9.52 1.67 -17.62
C SER A 192 10.52 1.44 -18.76
N PHE A 193 10.96 2.48 -19.46
CA PHE A 193 11.97 2.37 -20.50
C PHE A 193 13.36 1.99 -19.96
N PHE A 194 13.64 2.26 -18.69
CA PHE A 194 14.93 2.00 -18.07
C PHE A 194 14.96 0.72 -17.22
N ILE A 195 13.79 0.28 -16.73
CA ILE A 195 13.71 -0.77 -15.71
C ILE A 195 13.12 -2.07 -16.25
N PHE A 196 12.35 -2.05 -17.32
CA PHE A 196 11.54 -3.19 -17.77
C PHE A 196 11.68 -3.49 -19.26
N ASP A 197 11.57 -4.77 -19.63
CA ASP A 197 11.58 -5.27 -21.00
C ASP A 197 10.31 -4.89 -21.79
N GLY A 198 9.93 -3.65 -21.85
CA GLY A 198 8.85 -3.12 -22.68
C GLY A 198 7.49 -3.87 -22.67
N PRO A 199 6.46 -3.26 -23.21
CA PRO A 199 5.08 -3.81 -23.13
C PRO A 199 4.85 -4.98 -24.09
N LYS A 200 4.37 -6.12 -23.57
CA LYS A 200 3.87 -7.23 -24.40
C LYS A 200 2.37 -7.03 -24.69
N LEU A 201 2.06 -6.31 -25.76
CA LEU A 201 0.67 -5.91 -26.11
C LEU A 201 -0.33 -7.08 -26.19
N GLY A 202 0.10 -8.26 -26.63
CA GLY A 202 -0.78 -9.44 -26.77
C GLY A 202 -1.34 -9.97 -25.45
N PHE A 203 -0.65 -9.69 -24.35
CA PHE A 203 -1.08 -10.11 -23.01
C PHE A 203 -2.32 -9.35 -22.51
N TYR A 204 -2.45 -8.09 -22.87
CA TYR A 204 -3.56 -7.22 -22.41
C TYR A 204 -4.92 -7.72 -22.87
N LYS A 205 -5.03 -8.10 -24.13
CA LYS A 205 -6.28 -8.62 -24.70
C LYS A 205 -6.77 -9.86 -23.93
N LYS A 206 -5.86 -10.73 -23.50
CA LYS A 206 -6.18 -11.96 -22.78
C LYS A 206 -6.63 -11.71 -21.33
N ASN A 207 -6.11 -10.68 -20.67
CA ASN A 207 -6.31 -10.45 -19.23
C ASN A 207 -7.11 -9.18 -18.91
N ILE A 208 -7.80 -8.60 -19.89
CA ILE A 208 -8.51 -7.33 -19.73
C ILE A 208 -9.52 -7.33 -18.56
N LYS A 209 -10.23 -8.43 -18.34
CA LYS A 209 -11.17 -8.56 -17.21
C LYS A 209 -10.48 -8.46 -15.87
N LEU A 210 -9.33 -9.15 -15.71
CA LEU A 210 -8.56 -9.11 -14.48
C LEU A 210 -7.96 -7.72 -14.24
N LEU A 211 -7.44 -7.10 -15.28
CA LEU A 211 -6.88 -5.75 -15.24
C LEU A 211 -7.94 -4.70 -14.90
N SER A 212 -9.13 -4.82 -15.49
CA SER A 212 -10.27 -3.93 -15.18
C SER A 212 -10.72 -4.10 -13.73
N TRP A 213 -10.77 -5.33 -13.23
CA TRP A 213 -11.10 -5.59 -11.83
C TRP A 213 -10.05 -4.99 -10.87
N ILE A 214 -8.75 -5.16 -11.15
CA ILE A 214 -7.68 -4.57 -10.36
C ILE A 214 -7.76 -3.04 -10.41
N GLY A 215 -8.05 -2.46 -11.58
CA GLY A 215 -8.23 -1.02 -11.74
C GLY A 215 -9.41 -0.49 -10.94
N ALA A 216 -10.57 -1.13 -11.03
CA ALA A 216 -11.77 -0.74 -10.29
C ALA A 216 -11.58 -0.84 -8.78
N THR A 217 -10.98 -1.93 -8.30
CA THR A 217 -10.69 -2.11 -6.87
C THR A 217 -9.61 -1.16 -6.37
N GLN A 218 -8.62 -0.81 -7.21
CA GLN A 218 -7.64 0.22 -6.88
C GLN A 218 -8.30 1.58 -6.70
N TRP A 219 -9.15 1.96 -7.65
CA TRP A 219 -9.87 3.23 -7.58
C TRP A 219 -10.73 3.32 -6.33
N LEU A 220 -11.56 2.32 -6.09
CA LEU A 220 -12.44 2.29 -4.92
C LEU A 220 -11.65 2.32 -3.61
N TRP A 221 -10.56 1.55 -3.52
CA TRP A 221 -9.65 1.59 -2.38
C TRP A 221 -9.08 2.99 -2.17
N TYR A 222 -8.63 3.63 -3.25
CA TYR A 222 -7.98 4.94 -3.17
C TYR A 222 -8.97 6.03 -2.71
N VAL A 223 -10.19 6.02 -3.24
CA VAL A 223 -11.26 6.93 -2.78
C VAL A 223 -11.52 6.77 -1.29
N LEU A 224 -11.71 5.54 -0.83
CA LEU A 224 -12.01 5.26 0.57
C LEU A 224 -10.86 5.62 1.49
N ILE A 225 -9.62 5.31 1.13
CA ILE A 225 -8.47 5.62 1.97
C ILE A 225 -8.21 7.12 2.04
N MET A 226 -8.29 7.85 0.92
CA MET A 226 -8.11 9.30 0.89
C MET A 226 -9.22 10.01 1.66
N SER A 227 -10.48 9.61 1.48
CA SER A 227 -11.59 10.15 2.26
C SER A 227 -11.42 9.87 3.77
N SER A 228 -10.89 8.71 4.12
CA SER A 228 -10.61 8.37 5.51
C SER A 228 -9.49 9.25 6.10
N ILE A 229 -8.37 9.42 5.37
CA ILE A 229 -7.23 10.27 5.78
C ILE A 229 -7.66 11.73 5.94
N ALA A 230 -8.48 12.24 5.02
CA ALA A 230 -8.95 13.62 5.04
C ALA A 230 -9.72 13.97 6.32
N ILE A 231 -10.61 13.06 6.79
CA ILE A 231 -11.49 13.30 7.93
C ILE A 231 -11.01 12.70 9.26
N ALA A 232 -9.93 11.91 9.24
CA ALA A 232 -9.36 11.35 10.45
C ALA A 232 -8.56 12.40 11.24
N PRO A 233 -8.57 12.36 12.58
CA PRO A 233 -7.77 13.25 13.41
C PRO A 233 -6.27 13.03 13.21
N ASN A 234 -5.86 11.78 12.92
CA ASN A 234 -4.47 11.43 12.65
C ASN A 234 -4.41 10.39 11.51
N PRO A 235 -3.64 10.62 10.44
CA PRO A 235 -3.50 9.69 9.33
C PRO A 235 -2.92 8.34 9.75
N GLY A 236 -2.11 8.30 10.80
CA GLY A 236 -1.57 7.06 11.35
C GLY A 236 -2.65 6.07 11.78
N TYR A 237 -3.80 6.55 12.29
CA TYR A 237 -4.94 5.71 12.66
C TYR A 237 -5.58 5.03 11.44
N VAL A 238 -5.73 5.78 10.36
CA VAL A 238 -6.26 5.24 9.10
C VAL A 238 -5.33 4.16 8.55
N VAL A 239 -4.03 4.46 8.57
CA VAL A 239 -2.97 3.53 8.15
C VAL A 239 -3.05 2.23 8.93
N ALA A 240 -3.13 2.30 10.24
CA ALA A 240 -3.17 1.11 11.08
C ALA A 240 -4.44 0.28 10.86
N LEU A 241 -5.62 0.91 10.79
CA LEU A 241 -6.86 0.22 10.49
C LEU A 241 -6.86 -0.39 9.08
N SER A 242 -6.32 0.29 8.09
CA SER A 242 -6.21 -0.27 6.74
C SER A 242 -5.29 -1.50 6.70
N ASN A 243 -4.34 -1.61 7.63
CA ASN A 243 -3.47 -2.77 7.74
C ASN A 243 -4.15 -4.05 8.27
N THR A 244 -5.42 -4.00 8.69
CA THR A 244 -6.21 -5.21 8.94
C THR A 244 -6.33 -6.09 7.70
N HIS A 245 -6.10 -5.53 6.48
CA HIS A 245 -5.99 -6.32 5.25
C HIS A 245 -4.92 -7.43 5.34
N ALA A 246 -3.88 -7.23 6.15
CA ALA A 246 -2.82 -8.19 6.36
C ALA A 246 -3.34 -9.51 6.96
N ILE A 247 -4.29 -9.43 7.89
CA ILE A 247 -4.96 -10.60 8.49
C ILE A 247 -5.69 -11.38 7.38
N ILE A 248 -6.48 -10.67 6.58
CA ILE A 248 -7.27 -11.28 5.50
C ILE A 248 -6.36 -11.96 4.48
N ILE A 249 -5.27 -11.30 4.07
CA ILE A 249 -4.30 -11.84 3.11
C ILE A 249 -3.60 -13.07 3.68
N THR A 250 -3.20 -13.03 4.95
CA THR A 250 -2.54 -14.15 5.61
C THR A 250 -3.47 -15.36 5.69
N LEU A 251 -4.72 -15.16 6.08
CA LEU A 251 -5.73 -16.21 6.11
C LEU A 251 -6.01 -16.76 4.70
N TYR A 252 -6.11 -15.89 3.70
CA TYR A 252 -6.28 -16.33 2.31
C TYR A 252 -5.10 -17.17 1.82
N GLY A 253 -3.88 -16.72 2.06
CA GLY A 253 -2.67 -17.46 1.69
C GLY A 253 -2.64 -18.86 2.31
N THR A 254 -2.97 -18.98 3.58
CA THR A 254 -2.97 -20.26 4.30
C THR A 254 -4.14 -21.16 3.96
N LEU A 255 -5.36 -20.64 3.93
CA LEU A 255 -6.57 -21.47 3.77
C LEU A 255 -6.91 -21.78 2.32
N ILE A 256 -6.60 -20.87 1.38
CA ILE A 256 -7.00 -21.02 -0.02
C ILE A 256 -5.81 -21.38 -0.92
N LEU A 257 -4.63 -20.81 -0.67
CA LEU A 257 -3.43 -21.17 -1.44
C LEU A 257 -2.65 -22.32 -0.81
N TRP A 258 -3.13 -22.86 0.32
CA TRP A 258 -2.51 -23.98 1.02
C TRP A 258 -1.04 -23.73 1.38
N GLU A 259 -0.66 -22.47 1.64
CA GLU A 259 0.69 -22.13 2.08
C GLU A 259 0.95 -22.71 3.47
N LYS A 260 2.13 -23.31 3.69
CA LYS A 260 2.48 -23.90 5.00
C LYS A 260 2.41 -22.84 6.11
N PHE A 261 1.63 -23.14 7.14
CA PHE A 261 1.45 -22.31 8.32
C PHE A 261 2.28 -22.86 9.48
N THR A 262 3.54 -22.43 9.54
CA THR A 262 4.48 -22.88 10.57
C THR A 262 4.12 -22.29 11.94
N LYS A 263 4.61 -22.92 13.04
CA LYS A 263 4.43 -22.40 14.42
C LYS A 263 4.88 -20.93 14.54
N ARG A 264 5.91 -20.52 13.81
CA ARG A 264 6.40 -19.13 13.77
C ARG A 264 5.39 -18.19 13.12
N LYS A 265 4.82 -18.58 11.99
CA LYS A 265 3.77 -17.80 11.33
C LYS A 265 2.55 -17.62 12.26
N ILE A 266 2.18 -18.64 13.03
CA ILE A 266 1.13 -18.55 14.05
C ILE A 266 1.49 -17.50 15.12
N PHE A 267 2.72 -17.58 15.65
CA PHE A 267 3.21 -16.63 16.66
C PHE A 267 3.18 -15.20 16.15
N VAL A 268 3.74 -14.95 14.97
CA VAL A 268 3.74 -13.63 14.33
C VAL A 268 2.33 -13.12 14.07
N PHE A 269 1.44 -13.97 13.58
CA PHE A 269 0.03 -13.63 13.35
C PHE A 269 -0.67 -13.22 14.63
N PHE A 270 -0.41 -13.92 15.74
CA PHE A 270 -0.93 -13.56 17.06
C PHE A 270 -0.45 -12.17 17.51
N PHE A 271 0.86 -11.88 17.36
CA PHE A 271 1.41 -10.56 17.68
C PHE A 271 0.85 -9.46 16.79
N MET A 272 0.59 -9.73 15.51
CA MET A 272 -0.11 -8.78 14.63
C MET A 272 -1.51 -8.44 15.14
N ILE A 273 -2.28 -9.44 15.56
CA ILE A 273 -3.62 -9.23 16.10
C ILE A 273 -3.54 -8.41 17.40
N LEU A 274 -2.62 -8.75 18.30
CA LEU A 274 -2.40 -7.99 19.53
C LEU A 274 -2.04 -6.52 19.23
N ALA A 275 -1.16 -6.30 18.26
CA ALA A 275 -0.78 -4.95 17.84
C ALA A 275 -1.98 -4.16 17.29
N LEU A 276 -2.84 -4.78 16.49
CA LEU A 276 -4.03 -4.14 15.95
C LEU A 276 -5.09 -3.86 17.03
N ILE A 277 -5.23 -4.77 18.01
CA ILE A 277 -6.14 -4.57 19.15
C ILE A 277 -5.63 -3.44 20.03
N SER A 278 -4.36 -3.47 20.43
CA SER A 278 -3.77 -2.40 21.27
C SER A 278 -3.86 -1.03 20.61
N PHE A 279 -3.80 -0.98 19.29
CA PHE A 279 -4.00 0.23 18.51
C PHE A 279 -5.43 0.80 18.62
N ALA A 280 -6.44 -0.06 18.72
CA ALA A 280 -7.83 0.39 18.87
C ALA A 280 -8.10 1.07 20.23
N PHE A 281 -7.20 0.86 21.21
CA PHE A 281 -7.27 1.45 22.55
C PHE A 281 -6.31 2.65 22.74
N ALA A 282 -5.52 3.00 21.74
CA ALA A 282 -4.55 4.11 21.77
C ALA A 282 -5.13 5.40 21.22
#